data_edd0cc0fe1479694e9926822c1eb62bc
#
_entry.id   edd0cc0fe1479694e9926822c1eb62bc
#
_cell.length_a   1.000
_cell.length_b   1.000
_cell.length_c   1.000
_cell.angle_alpha   90.00
_cell.angle_beta   90.00
_cell.angle_gamma   90.00
#
_symmetry.space_group_name_H-M   'P 1'
#
loop_
_entity.id
_entity.type
_entity.pdbx_description
1 polymer ?
#
loop_
_entity_poly.entity_id
_entity_poly.type
_entity_poly.pdbx_seq_one_letter_code
_entity_poly.pdbx_strand_id
1 'polypeptide(L)'
;MSVETPATDQAPQVPTASTPLEGQSAAPTVLHRALPQVGWIGTGIMGQSMAGHLLKAGYPLHVYNRSKQKAQALIEAGAQWHDDPISLAAQCDVVCTMLGYPSDVESLYWGGMGMDTPNRASLLGAIPKGGLLIDFTTSSPALARRIADAADALGLSSLDAPVSGGDIGARQAKLSIMVGGQAAAFDRAQALFACMGQQIVLQGPAGFGQHAKMCNQIVIASTLMGVCEAIAYMGRSGLDPSLVMQSIGSGGAASFQLNTVGAKILRGDFEPGFFMEHFVKDMSIALEEAERMQLSLPGLSQAKALYDRLMAQGYGRRGTQALLRAYD
;
A
#
# COMPACT_ATOMS: atom_id res chain seq x y z
N MET A 1 -76.86 8.74 -10.76
CA MET A 1 -77.20 7.32 -10.93
C MET A 1 -76.25 6.57 -10.03
N SER A 2 -76.71 6.30 -8.83
CA SER A 2 -76.95 5.04 -8.15
C SER A 2 -75.64 4.31 -7.85
N VAL A 3 -75.11 4.47 -6.66
CA VAL A 3 -75.35 3.77 -5.38
C VAL A 3 -75.27 2.24 -5.55
N GLU A 4 -74.27 1.65 -4.91
CA GLU A 4 -74.48 0.50 -4.04
C GLU A 4 -73.16 0.10 -3.33
N THR A 5 -73.09 0.30 -2.04
CA THR A 5 -72.46 -0.59 -1.06
C THR A 5 -73.45 -1.70 -0.72
N PRO A 6 -73.08 -2.92 -0.43
CA PRO A 6 -72.84 -3.29 0.94
C PRO A 6 -71.85 -4.49 1.16
N ALA A 7 -71.50 -4.71 2.31
CA ALA A 7 -71.64 -5.81 3.29
C ALA A 7 -70.36 -6.21 3.99
N THR A 8 -70.43 -6.04 5.23
CA THR A 8 -69.71 -6.70 6.32
C THR A 8 -69.61 -8.22 6.15
N ASP A 9 -68.47 -8.83 6.45
CA ASP A 9 -68.53 -10.01 7.33
C ASP A 9 -67.14 -10.46 7.89
N GLN A 10 -67.15 -10.67 9.14
CA GLN A 10 -66.56 -11.68 10.00
C GLN A 10 -65.07 -12.01 9.90
N ALA A 11 -64.39 -11.66 10.99
CA ALA A 11 -63.12 -12.24 11.41
C ALA A 11 -63.27 -13.71 11.80
N PRO A 12 -62.32 -14.58 11.45
CA PRO A 12 -62.23 -15.91 12.06
C PRO A 12 -61.43 -15.87 13.36
N GLN A 13 -61.96 -16.57 14.33
CA GLN A 13 -61.45 -16.74 15.68
C GLN A 13 -60.12 -17.50 15.72
N VAL A 14 -59.25 -17.04 16.62
CA VAL A 14 -58.00 -17.70 17.04
C VAL A 14 -58.33 -18.89 17.94
N PRO A 15 -57.78 -20.10 17.73
CA PRO A 15 -57.73 -21.13 18.76
C PRO A 15 -56.54 -20.88 19.69
N THR A 16 -56.84 -20.83 20.96
CA THR A 16 -55.92 -20.82 22.09
C THR A 16 -55.43 -22.24 22.42
N ALA A 17 -54.18 -22.26 22.92
CA ALA A 17 -53.52 -23.31 23.71
C ALA A 17 -52.81 -24.40 22.90
N SER A 18 -51.50 -24.62 23.07
CA SER A 18 -50.86 -25.12 24.27
C SER A 18 -49.41 -25.54 24.03
N THR A 19 -48.64 -25.47 25.05
CA THR A 19 -47.42 -26.20 25.40
C THR A 19 -46.08 -25.63 24.94
N PRO A 20 -45.19 -25.22 25.87
CA PRO A 20 -43.80 -24.83 25.56
C PRO A 20 -42.99 -26.10 25.34
N LEU A 21 -42.46 -26.25 24.13
CA LEU A 21 -41.34 -27.15 23.90
C LEU A 21 -40.06 -26.44 24.36
N GLU A 22 -39.51 -26.88 25.48
CA GLU A 22 -38.14 -26.61 25.87
C GLU A 22 -37.19 -27.17 24.80
N GLY A 23 -36.85 -26.33 23.82
CA GLY A 23 -35.78 -26.56 22.88
C GLY A 23 -34.60 -25.71 23.32
N GLN A 24 -33.58 -26.32 23.93
CA GLN A 24 -32.31 -25.73 24.22
C GLN A 24 -31.74 -25.15 22.91
N SER A 25 -31.82 -23.84 22.73
CA SER A 25 -31.10 -23.09 21.73
C SER A 25 -29.63 -23.06 22.17
N ALA A 26 -28.84 -24.01 21.69
CA ALA A 26 -27.42 -23.91 21.74
C ALA A 26 -27.06 -22.70 20.88
N ALA A 27 -26.64 -21.59 21.51
CA ALA A 27 -26.05 -20.47 20.84
C ALA A 27 -24.90 -20.99 19.95
N PRO A 28 -24.77 -20.56 18.71
CA PRO A 28 -23.66 -20.96 17.87
C PRO A 28 -22.35 -20.58 18.58
N THR A 29 -21.57 -21.57 18.96
CA THR A 29 -20.21 -21.39 19.47
C THR A 29 -19.42 -20.74 18.33
N VAL A 30 -19.24 -19.42 18.41
CA VAL A 30 -18.32 -18.70 17.54
C VAL A 30 -16.94 -19.25 17.89
N LEU A 31 -16.47 -20.20 17.09
CA LEU A 31 -15.08 -20.63 17.12
C LEU A 31 -14.24 -19.38 16.84
N HIS A 32 -13.70 -18.76 17.88
CA HIS A 32 -12.67 -17.75 17.74
C HIS A 32 -11.46 -18.42 17.05
N ARG A 33 -11.43 -18.36 15.73
CA ARG A 33 -10.26 -18.79 14.98
C ARG A 33 -9.12 -17.88 15.43
N ALA A 34 -8.05 -18.46 15.96
CA ALA A 34 -6.86 -17.70 16.34
C ALA A 34 -6.40 -16.83 15.16
N LEU A 35 -6.01 -15.60 15.45
CA LEU A 35 -5.45 -14.71 14.43
C LEU A 35 -4.21 -15.35 13.81
N PRO A 36 -3.96 -15.19 12.50
CA PRO A 36 -2.79 -15.75 11.85
C PRO A 36 -1.50 -15.14 12.40
N GLN A 37 -0.43 -15.92 12.42
CA GLN A 37 0.92 -15.44 12.69
C GLN A 37 1.38 -14.57 11.52
N VAL A 38 1.72 -13.31 11.78
CA VAL A 38 2.10 -12.35 10.74
C VAL A 38 3.58 -12.04 10.84
N GLY A 39 4.32 -12.28 9.76
CA GLY A 39 5.69 -11.84 9.59
C GLY A 39 5.73 -10.49 8.88
N TRP A 40 6.57 -9.58 9.35
CA TRP A 40 6.81 -8.29 8.71
C TRP A 40 8.30 -8.07 8.48
N ILE A 41 8.67 -7.94 7.20
CA ILE A 41 10.05 -7.74 6.77
C ILE A 41 10.20 -6.33 6.18
N GLY A 42 11.06 -5.53 6.80
CA GLY A 42 11.28 -4.14 6.39
C GLY A 42 10.52 -3.13 7.26
N THR A 43 11.20 -2.63 8.32
CA THR A 43 10.66 -1.68 9.30
C THR A 43 11.22 -0.27 9.07
N GLY A 44 11.24 0.17 7.80
CA GLY A 44 11.50 1.57 7.44
C GLY A 44 10.34 2.49 7.86
N ILE A 45 10.37 3.74 7.39
CA ILE A 45 9.38 4.79 7.74
C ILE A 45 7.93 4.29 7.54
N MET A 46 7.66 3.63 6.42
CA MET A 46 6.34 3.09 6.11
C MET A 46 6.06 1.81 6.91
N GLY A 47 6.98 0.83 6.80
CA GLY A 47 6.79 -0.51 7.35
C GLY A 47 6.63 -0.53 8.86
N GLN A 48 7.32 0.33 9.60
CA GLN A 48 7.18 0.45 11.05
C GLN A 48 5.75 0.84 11.45
N SER A 49 5.17 1.84 10.78
CA SER A 49 3.81 2.30 11.06
C SER A 49 2.78 1.24 10.68
N MET A 50 2.91 0.62 9.50
CA MET A 50 2.00 -0.40 9.00
C MET A 50 2.00 -1.65 9.89
N ALA A 51 3.18 -2.17 10.23
CA ALA A 51 3.34 -3.30 11.16
C ALA A 51 2.80 -2.98 12.57
N GLY A 52 3.00 -1.75 13.04
CA GLY A 52 2.49 -1.29 14.33
C GLY A 52 0.96 -1.29 14.42
N HIS A 53 0.25 -1.05 13.32
CA HIS A 53 -1.21 -1.17 13.29
C HIS A 53 -1.68 -2.62 13.42
N LEU A 54 -0.99 -3.58 12.81
CA LEU A 54 -1.31 -5.01 12.97
C LEU A 54 -1.10 -5.45 14.42
N LEU A 55 0.02 -5.03 15.04
CA LEU A 55 0.29 -5.32 16.44
C LEU A 55 -0.80 -4.75 17.37
N LYS A 56 -1.22 -3.49 17.14
CA LYS A 56 -2.33 -2.85 17.88
C LYS A 56 -3.66 -3.54 17.68
N ALA A 57 -3.88 -4.17 16.53
CA ALA A 57 -5.08 -4.96 16.24
C ALA A 57 -5.03 -6.38 16.85
N GLY A 58 -3.94 -6.72 17.57
CA GLY A 58 -3.79 -7.98 18.30
C GLY A 58 -3.21 -9.13 17.48
N TYR A 59 -2.71 -8.90 16.27
CA TYR A 59 -2.02 -9.94 15.51
C TYR A 59 -0.71 -10.34 16.18
N PRO A 60 -0.43 -11.65 16.35
CA PRO A 60 0.90 -12.11 16.69
C PRO A 60 1.87 -11.68 15.58
N LEU A 61 2.81 -10.78 15.92
CA LEU A 61 3.67 -10.13 14.94
C LEU A 61 5.13 -10.54 15.11
N HIS A 62 5.72 -11.07 14.05
CA HIS A 62 7.13 -11.37 13.92
C HIS A 62 7.78 -10.31 13.03
N VAL A 63 8.95 -9.79 13.41
CA VAL A 63 9.59 -8.70 12.67
C VAL A 63 11.04 -9.00 12.35
N TYR A 64 11.45 -8.58 11.15
CA TYR A 64 12.83 -8.56 10.71
C TYR A 64 13.15 -7.27 9.94
N ASN A 65 14.34 -6.76 10.14
CA ASN A 65 14.93 -5.69 9.34
C ASN A 65 16.45 -5.80 9.35
N ARG A 66 17.14 -5.41 8.28
CA ARG A 66 18.61 -5.39 8.20
C ARG A 66 19.27 -4.65 9.38
N SER A 67 18.63 -3.61 9.89
CA SER A 67 19.03 -2.89 11.10
C SER A 67 18.00 -3.12 12.19
N LYS A 68 18.34 -3.89 13.21
CA LYS A 68 17.47 -4.18 14.37
C LYS A 68 16.95 -2.92 15.04
N GLN A 69 17.78 -1.88 15.11
CA GLN A 69 17.42 -0.61 15.74
C GLN A 69 16.15 0.02 15.10
N LYS A 70 15.91 -0.18 13.78
CA LYS A 70 14.71 0.32 13.12
C LYS A 70 13.44 -0.46 13.48
N ALA A 71 13.56 -1.64 14.09
CA ALA A 71 12.44 -2.42 14.58
C ALA A 71 12.21 -2.24 16.09
N GLN A 72 13.06 -1.48 16.79
CA GLN A 72 13.11 -1.41 18.26
C GLN A 72 11.75 -1.05 18.86
N ALA A 73 11.06 -0.06 18.32
CA ALA A 73 9.75 0.37 18.81
C ALA A 73 8.67 -0.73 18.67
N LEU A 74 8.74 -1.58 17.62
CA LEU A 74 7.83 -2.71 17.45
C LEU A 74 8.15 -3.82 18.44
N ILE A 75 9.44 -4.08 18.70
CA ILE A 75 9.90 -5.08 19.67
C ILE A 75 9.45 -4.68 21.07
N GLU A 76 9.64 -3.42 21.47
CA GLU A 76 9.19 -2.89 22.76
C GLU A 76 7.67 -2.91 22.91
N ALA A 77 6.94 -2.81 21.80
CA ALA A 77 5.49 -2.93 21.77
C ALA A 77 5.00 -4.40 21.77
N GLY A 78 5.89 -5.39 21.76
CA GLY A 78 5.56 -6.82 21.88
C GLY A 78 5.73 -7.64 20.61
N ALA A 79 6.30 -7.10 19.52
CA ALA A 79 6.62 -7.90 18.33
C ALA A 79 7.83 -8.81 18.59
N GLN A 80 7.78 -10.02 18.07
CA GLN A 80 8.89 -10.98 18.17
C GLN A 80 9.95 -10.68 17.11
N TRP A 81 11.18 -10.42 17.54
CA TRP A 81 12.33 -10.23 16.67
C TRP A 81 12.89 -11.55 16.14
N HIS A 82 13.31 -11.55 14.86
CA HIS A 82 14.09 -12.62 14.25
C HIS A 82 15.42 -12.08 13.71
N ASP A 83 16.49 -12.88 13.79
CA ASP A 83 17.80 -12.47 13.29
C ASP A 83 17.99 -12.71 11.79
N ASP A 84 17.06 -13.45 11.17
CA ASP A 84 17.01 -13.63 9.71
C ASP A 84 15.55 -13.74 9.22
N PRO A 85 15.29 -13.35 7.96
CA PRO A 85 13.93 -13.34 7.41
C PRO A 85 13.37 -14.73 7.13
N ILE A 86 14.21 -15.74 7.01
CA ILE A 86 13.82 -17.10 6.65
C ILE A 86 13.28 -17.83 7.89
N SER A 87 13.93 -17.70 9.03
CA SER A 87 13.43 -18.21 10.31
C SER A 87 12.12 -17.54 10.72
N LEU A 88 11.94 -16.25 10.38
CA LEU A 88 10.67 -15.55 10.54
C LEU A 88 9.58 -16.19 9.68
N ALA A 89 9.85 -16.35 8.38
CA ALA A 89 8.87 -16.87 7.43
C ALA A 89 8.39 -18.28 7.78
N ALA A 90 9.28 -19.13 8.27
CA ALA A 90 8.95 -20.50 8.66
C ALA A 90 7.94 -20.60 9.83
N GLN A 91 7.70 -19.51 10.57
CA GLN A 91 6.79 -19.45 11.72
C GLN A 91 5.49 -18.70 11.41
N CYS A 92 5.31 -18.20 10.17
CA CYS A 92 4.20 -17.29 9.85
C CYS A 92 3.23 -17.90 8.83
N ASP A 93 1.95 -17.60 9.01
CA ASP A 93 0.88 -17.90 8.05
C ASP A 93 0.81 -16.87 6.93
N VAL A 94 1.18 -15.62 7.25
CA VAL A 94 1.20 -14.48 6.33
C VAL A 94 2.54 -13.76 6.49
N VAL A 95 3.23 -13.47 5.39
CA VAL A 95 4.45 -12.68 5.41
C VAL A 95 4.28 -11.43 4.55
N CYS A 96 4.48 -10.27 5.18
CA CYS A 96 4.40 -8.96 4.58
C CYS A 96 5.82 -8.41 4.35
N THR A 97 6.06 -7.83 3.18
CA THR A 97 7.33 -7.17 2.85
C THR A 97 7.12 -5.70 2.49
N MET A 98 8.01 -4.82 2.97
CA MET A 98 8.04 -3.39 2.64
C MET A 98 9.50 -2.94 2.51
N LEU A 99 10.05 -3.13 1.31
CA LEU A 99 11.47 -2.96 1.00
C LEU A 99 11.74 -1.69 0.18
N GLY A 100 13.01 -1.44 -0.13
CA GLY A 100 13.41 -0.24 -0.87
C GLY A 100 13.35 -0.38 -2.38
N TYR A 101 13.79 -1.52 -2.90
CA TYR A 101 14.03 -1.73 -4.33
C TYR A 101 13.51 -3.09 -4.83
N PRO A 102 13.17 -3.20 -6.13
CA PRO A 102 12.80 -4.49 -6.73
C PRO A 102 13.89 -5.56 -6.55
N SER A 103 15.16 -5.19 -6.59
CA SER A 103 16.29 -6.10 -6.34
C SER A 103 16.33 -6.66 -4.92
N ASP A 104 15.93 -5.86 -3.91
CA ASP A 104 15.80 -6.35 -2.54
C ASP A 104 14.68 -7.40 -2.45
N VAL A 105 13.55 -7.15 -3.15
CA VAL A 105 12.41 -8.08 -3.22
C VAL A 105 12.84 -9.38 -3.90
N GLU A 106 13.43 -9.31 -5.09
CA GLU A 106 13.88 -10.48 -5.83
C GLU A 106 14.87 -11.31 -4.99
N SER A 107 15.89 -10.67 -4.43
CA SER A 107 16.89 -11.34 -3.60
C SER A 107 16.27 -12.06 -2.39
N LEU A 108 15.31 -11.43 -1.72
CA LEU A 108 14.63 -12.03 -0.57
C LEU A 108 13.74 -13.22 -0.95
N TYR A 109 12.95 -13.06 -2.03
CA TYR A 109 11.96 -14.05 -2.43
C TYR A 109 12.59 -15.32 -3.03
N TRP A 110 13.73 -15.22 -3.72
CA TRP A 110 14.45 -16.35 -4.31
C TRP A 110 15.68 -16.80 -3.53
N GLY A 111 16.19 -16.02 -2.57
CA GLY A 111 17.44 -16.30 -1.87
C GLY A 111 18.68 -15.85 -2.64
N GLY A 112 18.51 -14.99 -3.64
CA GLY A 112 19.55 -14.40 -4.49
C GLY A 112 18.97 -13.75 -5.73
N MET A 113 19.71 -12.86 -6.37
CA MET A 113 19.30 -12.22 -7.62
C MET A 113 19.53 -13.16 -8.80
N GLY A 114 18.66 -13.06 -9.83
CA GLY A 114 18.81 -13.79 -11.07
C GLY A 114 18.60 -15.30 -10.97
N MET A 115 17.98 -15.79 -9.91
CA MET A 115 17.67 -17.20 -9.73
C MET A 115 16.32 -17.55 -10.38
N ASP A 116 16.27 -18.65 -11.12
CA ASP A 116 15.05 -19.13 -11.76
C ASP A 116 14.18 -19.95 -10.79
N THR A 117 14.81 -20.63 -9.82
CA THR A 117 14.11 -21.46 -8.84
C THR A 117 14.42 -20.99 -7.42
N PRO A 118 13.38 -20.88 -6.55
CA PRO A 118 13.59 -20.55 -5.15
C PRO A 118 14.39 -21.64 -4.44
N ASN A 119 15.35 -21.25 -3.61
CA ASN A 119 16.07 -22.19 -2.75
C ASN A 119 15.46 -22.23 -1.34
N ARG A 120 15.90 -23.16 -0.48
CA ARG A 120 15.42 -23.28 0.91
C ARG A 120 15.78 -22.08 1.78
N ALA A 121 16.78 -21.29 1.40
CA ALA A 121 17.17 -20.05 2.06
C ALA A 121 16.48 -18.82 1.44
N SER A 122 15.29 -19.02 0.88
CA SER A 122 14.45 -17.99 0.28
C SER A 122 13.12 -17.86 1.01
N LEU A 123 12.46 -16.72 0.86
CA LEU A 123 11.15 -16.50 1.45
C LEU A 123 10.12 -17.49 0.89
N LEU A 124 10.13 -17.72 -0.42
CA LEU A 124 9.26 -18.69 -1.11
C LEU A 124 9.50 -20.13 -0.64
N GLY A 125 10.75 -20.49 -0.29
CA GLY A 125 11.08 -21.83 0.17
C GLY A 125 10.87 -22.08 1.67
N ALA A 126 10.69 -21.02 2.46
CA ALA A 126 10.61 -21.08 3.91
C ALA A 126 9.19 -21.02 4.47
N ILE A 127 8.30 -20.24 3.85
CA ILE A 127 6.93 -20.10 4.33
C ILE A 127 6.17 -21.44 4.22
N PRO A 128 5.38 -21.83 5.24
CA PRO A 128 4.61 -23.07 5.19
C PRO A 128 3.62 -23.12 4.02
N LYS A 129 3.37 -24.33 3.50
CA LYS A 129 2.37 -24.53 2.44
C LYS A 129 1.01 -23.95 2.82
N GLY A 130 0.35 -23.28 1.89
CA GLY A 130 -0.89 -22.53 2.12
C GLY A 130 -0.68 -21.14 2.70
N GLY A 131 0.58 -20.74 2.95
CA GLY A 131 0.95 -19.40 3.39
C GLY A 131 0.61 -18.31 2.37
N LEU A 132 0.54 -17.08 2.84
CA LEU A 132 0.23 -15.89 2.03
C LEU A 132 1.40 -14.91 2.10
N LEU A 133 1.89 -14.49 0.94
CA LEU A 133 2.90 -13.46 0.76
C LEU A 133 2.23 -12.17 0.32
N ILE A 134 2.55 -11.04 0.94
CA ILE A 134 2.03 -9.72 0.59
C ILE A 134 3.21 -8.75 0.44
N ASP A 135 3.48 -8.31 -0.79
CA ASP A 135 4.53 -7.32 -1.03
C ASP A 135 3.95 -5.91 -1.18
N PHE A 136 4.19 -5.06 -0.19
CA PHE A 136 3.82 -3.64 -0.20
C PHE A 136 4.86 -2.76 -0.91
N THR A 137 5.97 -3.32 -1.32
CA THR A 137 7.04 -2.59 -2.01
C THR A 137 6.55 -2.11 -3.37
N THR A 138 6.82 -0.85 -3.72
CA THR A 138 6.69 -0.43 -5.13
C THR A 138 7.80 -1.09 -5.94
N SER A 139 7.39 -2.05 -6.78
CA SER A 139 8.25 -2.92 -7.57
C SER A 139 7.76 -3.02 -9.02
N SER A 140 8.40 -3.85 -9.86
CA SER A 140 7.94 -4.01 -11.22
C SER A 140 6.75 -4.97 -11.32
N PRO A 141 5.77 -4.70 -12.20
CA PRO A 141 4.67 -5.61 -12.48
C PRO A 141 5.15 -7.01 -12.92
N ALA A 142 6.25 -7.06 -13.68
CA ALA A 142 6.85 -8.33 -14.14
C ALA A 142 7.38 -9.16 -12.96
N LEU A 143 8.05 -8.53 -11.98
CA LEU A 143 8.53 -9.22 -10.79
C LEU A 143 7.37 -9.74 -9.94
N ALA A 144 6.30 -8.95 -9.77
CA ALA A 144 5.11 -9.37 -9.05
C ALA A 144 4.45 -10.62 -9.69
N ARG A 145 4.36 -10.67 -11.03
CA ARG A 145 3.89 -11.88 -11.75
C ARG A 145 4.79 -13.08 -11.52
N ARG A 146 6.12 -12.91 -11.62
CA ARG A 146 7.08 -14.00 -11.33
C ARG A 146 6.94 -14.54 -9.91
N ILE A 147 6.72 -13.65 -8.92
CA ILE A 147 6.47 -14.06 -7.53
C ILE A 147 5.19 -14.91 -7.46
N ALA A 148 4.11 -14.47 -8.10
CA ALA A 148 2.85 -15.17 -8.09
C ALA A 148 2.96 -16.58 -8.72
N ASP A 149 3.60 -16.68 -9.88
CA ASP A 149 3.80 -17.96 -10.57
C ASP A 149 4.63 -18.94 -9.71
N ALA A 150 5.71 -18.44 -9.08
CA ALA A 150 6.55 -19.23 -8.20
C ALA A 150 5.82 -19.64 -6.90
N ALA A 151 5.00 -18.76 -6.34
CA ALA A 151 4.19 -19.04 -5.16
C ALA A 151 3.14 -20.11 -5.46
N ASP A 152 2.41 -19.98 -6.55
CA ASP A 152 1.40 -20.97 -6.98
C ASP A 152 2.02 -22.36 -7.18
N ALA A 153 3.19 -22.46 -7.80
CA ALA A 153 3.90 -23.72 -8.00
C ALA A 153 4.29 -24.41 -6.68
N LEU A 154 4.42 -23.63 -5.59
CA LEU A 154 4.74 -24.13 -4.25
C LEU A 154 3.49 -24.31 -3.36
N GLY A 155 2.28 -24.06 -3.89
CA GLY A 155 1.03 -24.11 -3.14
C GLY A 155 0.89 -22.98 -2.12
N LEU A 156 1.48 -21.82 -2.42
CA LEU A 156 1.37 -20.57 -1.69
C LEU A 156 0.43 -19.62 -2.42
N SER A 157 0.05 -18.53 -1.76
CA SER A 157 -0.62 -17.40 -2.40
C SER A 157 0.25 -16.14 -2.31
N SER A 158 0.16 -15.25 -3.29
CA SER A 158 0.84 -13.96 -3.22
C SER A 158 -0.05 -12.80 -3.69
N LEU A 159 0.22 -11.62 -3.14
CA LEU A 159 -0.40 -10.35 -3.51
C LEU A 159 0.69 -9.29 -3.66
N ASP A 160 0.65 -8.51 -4.73
CA ASP A 160 1.34 -7.23 -4.82
C ASP A 160 0.38 -6.13 -4.35
N ALA A 161 0.78 -5.39 -3.33
CA ALA A 161 -0.09 -4.47 -2.62
C ALA A 161 0.56 -3.09 -2.36
N PRO A 162 1.17 -2.45 -3.38
CA PRO A 162 1.78 -1.14 -3.19
C PRO A 162 0.77 -0.11 -2.70
N VAL A 163 1.30 0.90 -1.97
CA VAL A 163 0.48 1.85 -1.24
C VAL A 163 0.70 3.30 -1.69
N SER A 164 -0.32 4.12 -1.44
CA SER A 164 -0.27 5.59 -1.57
C SER A 164 -0.79 6.25 -0.30
N GLY A 165 -0.26 7.44 0.03
CA GLY A 165 -0.60 8.20 1.25
C GLY A 165 0.62 8.67 2.03
N GLY A 166 1.83 8.18 1.67
CA GLY A 166 3.09 8.54 2.30
C GLY A 166 3.15 8.15 3.79
N ASP A 167 4.12 8.70 4.48
CA ASP A 167 4.36 8.44 5.90
C ASP A 167 3.20 8.90 6.79
N ILE A 168 2.53 9.98 6.43
CA ILE A 168 1.35 10.51 7.14
C ILE A 168 0.19 9.50 7.04
N GLY A 169 -0.11 9.03 5.83
CA GLY A 169 -1.14 8.01 5.61
C GLY A 169 -0.84 6.70 6.34
N ALA A 170 0.42 6.29 6.35
CA ALA A 170 0.85 5.09 7.08
C ALA A 170 0.63 5.24 8.60
N ARG A 171 1.06 6.37 9.20
CA ARG A 171 0.85 6.64 10.63
C ARG A 171 -0.63 6.70 11.03
N GLN A 172 -1.48 7.22 10.15
CA GLN A 172 -2.91 7.41 10.42
C GLN A 172 -3.79 6.23 10.03
N ALA A 173 -3.22 5.12 9.52
CA ALA A 173 -3.96 3.99 8.95
C ALA A 173 -4.92 4.42 7.82
N LYS A 174 -4.50 5.37 6.98
CA LYS A 174 -5.30 5.96 5.89
C LYS A 174 -4.68 5.71 4.52
N LEU A 175 -3.95 4.61 4.37
CA LEU A 175 -3.34 4.28 3.09
C LEU A 175 -4.40 3.91 2.04
N SER A 176 -4.11 4.23 0.79
CA SER A 176 -4.72 3.58 -0.36
C SER A 176 -3.84 2.39 -0.72
N ILE A 177 -4.41 1.19 -0.78
CA ILE A 177 -3.73 -0.07 -1.07
C ILE A 177 -4.23 -0.59 -2.41
N MET A 178 -3.36 -0.67 -3.38
CA MET A 178 -3.64 -1.14 -4.73
C MET A 178 -3.21 -2.60 -4.85
N VAL A 179 -4.17 -3.53 -4.85
CA VAL A 179 -3.86 -4.95 -4.73
C VAL A 179 -3.94 -5.65 -6.09
N GLY A 180 -2.92 -6.41 -6.43
CA GLY A 180 -2.92 -7.37 -7.53
C GLY A 180 -2.78 -8.79 -7.00
N GLY A 181 -3.50 -9.76 -7.62
CA GLY A 181 -3.45 -11.16 -7.27
C GLY A 181 -4.81 -11.86 -7.35
N GLN A 182 -4.89 -13.07 -6.83
CA GLN A 182 -6.11 -13.85 -6.85
C GLN A 182 -7.13 -13.33 -5.81
N ALA A 183 -8.42 -13.32 -6.17
CA ALA A 183 -9.51 -12.84 -5.30
C ALA A 183 -9.55 -13.57 -3.95
N ALA A 184 -9.37 -14.89 -3.93
CA ALA A 184 -9.34 -15.66 -2.70
C ALA A 184 -8.19 -15.27 -1.75
N ALA A 185 -7.03 -14.90 -2.28
CA ALA A 185 -5.91 -14.37 -1.49
C ALA A 185 -6.22 -12.97 -0.97
N PHE A 186 -6.85 -12.13 -1.79
CA PHE A 186 -7.32 -10.80 -1.40
C PHE A 186 -8.32 -10.86 -0.25
N ASP A 187 -9.33 -11.76 -0.33
CA ASP A 187 -10.33 -11.94 0.73
C ASP A 187 -9.69 -12.35 2.06
N ARG A 188 -8.67 -13.22 2.01
CA ARG A 188 -7.88 -13.61 3.20
C ARG A 188 -7.12 -12.44 3.82
N ALA A 189 -6.67 -11.47 3.02
CA ALA A 189 -5.87 -10.33 3.46
C ALA A 189 -6.70 -9.12 3.89
N GLN A 190 -8.01 -9.07 3.62
CA GLN A 190 -8.84 -7.89 3.83
C GLN A 190 -8.77 -7.34 5.27
N ALA A 191 -8.85 -8.21 6.27
CA ALA A 191 -8.76 -7.81 7.68
C ALA A 191 -7.40 -7.18 8.03
N LEU A 192 -6.30 -7.69 7.42
CA LEU A 192 -4.96 -7.13 7.58
C LEU A 192 -4.86 -5.74 6.91
N PHE A 193 -5.36 -5.62 5.68
CA PHE A 193 -5.37 -4.34 4.96
C PHE A 193 -6.18 -3.27 5.69
N ALA A 194 -7.35 -3.65 6.25
CA ALA A 194 -8.22 -2.73 7.00
C ALA A 194 -7.54 -2.13 8.24
N CYS A 195 -6.51 -2.78 8.80
CA CYS A 195 -5.74 -2.22 9.91
C CYS A 195 -4.89 -1.00 9.50
N MET A 196 -4.56 -0.83 8.21
CA MET A 196 -3.59 0.17 7.77
C MET A 196 -4.06 1.05 6.60
N GLY A 197 -5.19 0.73 5.98
CA GLY A 197 -5.71 1.44 4.80
C GLY A 197 -7.20 1.72 4.87
N GLN A 198 -7.63 2.75 4.16
CA GLN A 198 -9.04 3.13 4.00
C GLN A 198 -9.58 2.81 2.61
N GLN A 199 -8.73 2.87 1.59
CA GLN A 199 -9.08 2.52 0.22
C GLN A 199 -8.31 1.26 -0.17
N ILE A 200 -9.00 0.14 -0.21
CA ILE A 200 -8.40 -1.18 -0.47
C ILE A 200 -9.08 -1.75 -1.70
N VAL A 201 -8.35 -1.81 -2.81
CA VAL A 201 -8.96 -2.14 -4.11
C VAL A 201 -8.16 -3.24 -4.80
N LEU A 202 -8.84 -4.35 -5.11
CA LEU A 202 -8.30 -5.39 -5.99
C LEU A 202 -8.34 -4.87 -7.43
N GLN A 203 -7.17 -4.68 -8.03
CA GLN A 203 -7.00 -4.11 -9.37
C GLN A 203 -7.11 -5.17 -10.47
N GLY A 204 -6.92 -6.45 -10.14
CA GLY A 204 -6.90 -7.56 -11.07
C GLY A 204 -5.84 -8.60 -10.71
N PRO A 205 -5.37 -9.42 -11.68
CA PRO A 205 -4.35 -10.43 -11.43
C PRO A 205 -3.02 -9.85 -10.93
N ALA A 206 -2.09 -10.73 -10.57
CA ALA A 206 -0.76 -10.35 -10.08
C ALA A 206 -0.04 -9.36 -11.01
N GLY A 207 0.57 -8.34 -10.42
CA GLY A 207 1.20 -7.21 -11.12
C GLY A 207 0.26 -6.03 -11.39
N PHE A 208 -1.08 -6.21 -11.26
CA PHE A 208 -2.02 -5.10 -11.51
C PHE A 208 -2.02 -4.07 -10.38
N GLY A 209 -1.72 -4.46 -9.15
CA GLY A 209 -1.44 -3.51 -8.07
C GLY A 209 -0.25 -2.61 -8.40
N GLN A 210 0.84 -3.18 -8.91
CA GLN A 210 2.01 -2.41 -9.35
C GLN A 210 1.69 -1.52 -10.56
N HIS A 211 0.91 -1.98 -11.54
CA HIS A 211 0.45 -1.12 -12.65
C HIS A 211 -0.39 0.07 -12.14
N ALA A 212 -1.32 -0.16 -11.22
CA ALA A 212 -2.09 0.92 -10.59
C ALA A 212 -1.17 1.90 -9.84
N LYS A 213 -0.13 1.40 -9.18
CA LYS A 213 0.90 2.23 -8.55
C LYS A 213 1.68 3.05 -9.58
N MET A 214 2.00 2.50 -10.74
CA MET A 214 2.65 3.28 -11.82
C MET A 214 1.74 4.43 -12.29
N CYS A 215 0.44 4.21 -12.46
CA CYS A 215 -0.51 5.30 -12.76
C CYS A 215 -0.47 6.39 -11.68
N ASN A 216 -0.45 6.01 -10.39
CA ASN A 216 -0.33 6.96 -9.29
C ASN A 216 0.99 7.77 -9.37
N GLN A 217 2.11 7.13 -9.66
CA GLN A 217 3.41 7.81 -9.73
C GLN A 217 3.53 8.74 -10.95
N ILE A 218 2.95 8.37 -12.10
CA ILE A 218 2.87 9.21 -13.30
C ILE A 218 2.13 10.51 -12.98
N VAL A 219 0.97 10.42 -12.33
CA VAL A 219 0.17 11.60 -11.94
C VAL A 219 0.92 12.47 -10.95
N ILE A 220 1.55 11.87 -9.92
CA ILE A 220 2.32 12.60 -8.90
C ILE A 220 3.50 13.35 -9.56
N ALA A 221 4.25 12.70 -10.46
CA ALA A 221 5.43 13.28 -11.09
C ALA A 221 5.07 14.56 -11.88
N SER A 222 4.07 14.46 -12.74
CA SER A 222 3.62 15.58 -13.57
C SER A 222 2.99 16.70 -12.75
N THR A 223 2.18 16.35 -11.74
CA THR A 223 1.52 17.35 -10.89
C THR A 223 2.52 18.10 -10.02
N LEU A 224 3.49 17.40 -9.41
CA LEU A 224 4.49 18.05 -8.55
C LEU A 224 5.45 18.92 -9.35
N MET A 225 5.78 18.53 -10.59
CA MET A 225 6.53 19.37 -11.52
C MET A 225 5.80 20.69 -11.75
N GLY A 226 4.51 20.65 -12.12
CA GLY A 226 3.70 21.85 -12.32
C GLY A 226 3.55 22.70 -11.06
N VAL A 227 3.46 22.09 -9.88
CA VAL A 227 3.45 22.82 -8.60
C VAL A 227 4.75 23.56 -8.36
N CYS A 228 5.89 22.94 -8.62
CA CYS A 228 7.19 23.59 -8.48
C CYS A 228 7.38 24.74 -9.48
N GLU A 229 6.95 24.56 -10.74
CA GLU A 229 6.95 25.63 -11.76
C GLU A 229 6.06 26.81 -11.34
N ALA A 230 4.86 26.53 -10.83
CA ALA A 230 3.95 27.58 -10.35
C ALA A 230 4.58 28.36 -9.18
N ILE A 231 5.21 27.68 -8.22
CA ILE A 231 5.89 28.34 -7.10
C ILE A 231 7.09 29.18 -7.57
N ALA A 232 7.89 28.67 -8.48
CA ALA A 232 8.99 29.43 -9.09
C ALA A 232 8.48 30.67 -9.84
N TYR A 233 7.36 30.54 -10.58
CA TYR A 233 6.69 31.65 -11.27
C TYR A 233 6.19 32.72 -10.27
N MET A 234 5.52 32.29 -9.17
CA MET A 234 5.06 33.21 -8.10
C MET A 234 6.22 34.06 -7.57
N GLY A 235 7.37 33.43 -7.26
CA GLY A 235 8.53 34.12 -6.74
C GLY A 235 9.10 35.18 -7.69
N ARG A 236 9.04 34.96 -9.00
CA ARG A 236 9.57 35.89 -10.00
C ARG A 236 8.58 36.97 -10.44
N SER A 237 7.27 36.68 -10.32
CA SER A 237 6.22 37.66 -10.67
C SER A 237 5.90 38.64 -9.55
N GLY A 238 6.44 38.43 -8.35
CA GLY A 238 6.15 39.28 -7.17
C GLY A 238 4.79 39.01 -6.56
N LEU A 239 4.12 37.90 -6.90
CA LEU A 239 2.85 37.50 -6.29
C LEU A 239 3.08 37.05 -4.84
N ASP A 240 2.09 37.30 -3.98
CA ASP A 240 2.04 36.68 -2.65
C ASP A 240 1.63 35.21 -2.78
N PRO A 241 2.52 34.24 -2.47
CA PRO A 241 2.22 32.83 -2.61
C PRO A 241 1.01 32.40 -1.79
N SER A 242 0.77 32.99 -0.62
CA SER A 242 -0.36 32.65 0.26
C SER A 242 -1.69 32.99 -0.39
N LEU A 243 -1.79 34.16 -1.02
CA LEU A 243 -2.99 34.59 -1.74
C LEU A 243 -3.23 33.75 -2.99
N VAL A 244 -2.16 33.40 -3.72
CA VAL A 244 -2.28 32.52 -4.87
C VAL A 244 -2.77 31.13 -4.45
N MET A 245 -2.16 30.52 -3.43
CA MET A 245 -2.56 29.22 -2.92
C MET A 245 -4.03 29.22 -2.45
N GLN A 246 -4.49 30.29 -1.80
CA GLN A 246 -5.88 30.44 -1.41
C GLN A 246 -6.81 30.46 -2.63
N SER A 247 -6.41 31.14 -3.70
CA SER A 247 -7.21 31.30 -4.92
C SER A 247 -7.32 30.01 -5.73
N ILE A 248 -6.21 29.27 -5.92
CA ILE A 248 -6.18 28.11 -6.81
C ILE A 248 -6.33 26.77 -6.08
N GLY A 249 -6.17 26.75 -4.75
CA GLY A 249 -6.16 25.53 -3.95
C GLY A 249 -7.50 24.80 -3.86
N SER A 250 -8.62 25.49 -4.15
CA SER A 250 -9.97 24.89 -4.22
C SER A 250 -10.52 24.76 -5.63
N GLY A 251 -9.81 25.27 -6.64
CA GLY A 251 -10.21 25.26 -8.04
C GLY A 251 -9.70 24.06 -8.82
N GLY A 252 -9.68 24.19 -10.14
CA GLY A 252 -9.24 23.13 -11.07
C GLY A 252 -7.78 22.67 -10.89
N ALA A 253 -6.93 23.46 -10.22
CA ALA A 253 -5.55 23.10 -9.88
C ALA A 253 -5.44 22.32 -8.56
N ALA A 254 -6.53 22.19 -7.81
CA ALA A 254 -6.53 21.54 -6.51
C ALA A 254 -5.99 20.10 -6.58
N SER A 255 -5.05 19.79 -5.72
CA SER A 255 -4.46 18.45 -5.60
C SER A 255 -3.75 18.30 -4.25
N PHE A 256 -3.51 17.04 -3.84
CA PHE A 256 -2.65 16.80 -2.68
C PHE A 256 -1.27 17.42 -2.87
N GLN A 257 -0.73 17.36 -4.09
CA GLN A 257 0.59 17.94 -4.41
C GLN A 257 0.60 19.45 -4.22
N LEU A 258 -0.43 20.15 -4.70
CA LEU A 258 -0.53 21.60 -4.50
C LEU A 258 -0.79 21.94 -3.03
N ASN A 259 -1.85 21.39 -2.44
CA ASN A 259 -2.35 21.84 -1.14
C ASN A 259 -1.49 21.39 0.05
N THR A 260 -0.88 20.20 -0.04
CA THR A 260 -0.08 19.66 1.06
C THR A 260 1.42 19.81 0.79
N VAL A 261 1.88 19.36 -0.38
CA VAL A 261 3.32 19.37 -0.69
C VAL A 261 3.78 20.78 -1.06
N GLY A 262 3.00 21.53 -1.85
CA GLY A 262 3.26 22.94 -2.16
C GLY A 262 3.32 23.80 -0.92
N ALA A 263 2.43 23.57 0.06
CA ALA A 263 2.48 24.27 1.35
C ALA A 263 3.75 23.94 2.15
N LYS A 264 4.31 22.73 2.05
CA LYS A 264 5.63 22.39 2.63
C LYS A 264 6.75 23.16 1.96
N ILE A 265 6.75 23.23 0.62
CA ILE A 265 7.72 24.00 -0.15
C ILE A 265 7.75 25.46 0.30
N LEU A 266 6.59 26.09 0.40
CA LEU A 266 6.48 27.49 0.81
C LEU A 266 7.00 27.78 2.23
N ARG A 267 7.01 26.78 3.10
CA ARG A 267 7.59 26.86 4.45
C ARG A 267 9.08 26.47 4.48
N GLY A 268 9.69 26.14 3.34
CA GLY A 268 11.06 25.64 3.29
C GLY A 268 11.27 24.24 3.87
N ASP A 269 10.18 23.45 4.02
CA ASP A 269 10.24 22.09 4.52
C ASP A 269 10.51 21.10 3.40
N PHE A 270 11.77 20.63 3.30
CA PHE A 270 12.24 19.63 2.35
C PHE A 270 12.53 18.28 2.99
N GLU A 271 12.07 18.08 4.24
CA GLU A 271 12.20 16.80 4.92
C GLU A 271 11.33 15.72 4.25
N PRO A 272 11.87 14.49 4.08
CA PRO A 272 11.24 13.48 3.26
C PRO A 272 10.05 12.81 3.95
N GLY A 273 8.85 13.04 3.44
CA GLY A 273 7.74 12.10 3.59
C GLY A 273 7.85 10.94 2.57
N PHE A 274 8.57 11.21 1.47
CA PHE A 274 8.96 10.25 0.44
C PHE A 274 10.29 10.69 -0.17
N PHE A 275 11.30 9.81 -0.14
CA PHE A 275 12.63 10.11 -0.63
C PHE A 275 12.66 10.26 -2.15
N MET A 276 13.44 11.24 -2.63
CA MET A 276 13.65 11.48 -4.06
C MET A 276 14.22 10.23 -4.75
N GLU A 277 15.20 9.56 -4.17
CA GLU A 277 15.82 8.35 -4.75
C GLU A 277 14.80 7.23 -5.01
N HIS A 278 13.83 7.03 -4.11
CA HIS A 278 12.76 6.04 -4.31
C HIS A 278 11.75 6.49 -5.36
N PHE A 279 11.49 7.80 -5.47
CA PHE A 279 10.61 8.32 -6.50
C PHE A 279 11.22 8.21 -7.89
N VAL A 280 12.53 8.46 -8.02
CA VAL A 280 13.28 8.24 -9.27
C VAL A 280 13.22 6.77 -9.70
N LYS A 281 13.42 5.86 -8.76
CA LYS A 281 13.20 4.42 -9.01
C LYS A 281 11.79 4.13 -9.52
N ASP A 282 10.76 4.68 -8.89
CA ASP A 282 9.36 4.46 -9.29
C ASP A 282 9.08 4.97 -10.71
N MET A 283 9.59 6.17 -11.03
CA MET A 283 9.50 6.73 -12.39
C MET A 283 10.23 5.87 -13.43
N SER A 284 11.38 5.31 -13.06
CA SER A 284 12.13 4.40 -13.95
C SER A 284 11.31 3.15 -14.26
N ILE A 285 10.71 2.51 -13.25
CA ILE A 285 9.83 1.35 -13.45
C ILE A 285 8.65 1.71 -14.37
N ALA A 286 8.02 2.88 -14.15
CA ALA A 286 6.89 3.31 -14.97
C ALA A 286 7.29 3.56 -16.43
N LEU A 287 8.47 4.12 -16.69
CA LEU A 287 8.99 4.34 -18.04
C LEU A 287 9.39 3.02 -18.72
N GLU A 288 10.00 2.08 -18.01
CA GLU A 288 10.32 0.74 -18.53
C GLU A 288 9.05 -0.03 -18.93
N GLU A 289 7.99 0.03 -18.11
CA GLU A 289 6.71 -0.58 -18.44
C GLU A 289 6.02 0.13 -19.62
N ALA A 290 6.11 1.47 -19.70
CA ALA A 290 5.59 2.23 -20.83
C ALA A 290 6.30 1.86 -22.14
N GLU A 291 7.62 1.69 -22.12
CA GLU A 291 8.41 1.24 -23.28
C GLU A 291 7.96 -0.14 -23.77
N ARG A 292 7.74 -1.10 -22.85
CA ARG A 292 7.20 -2.43 -23.18
C ARG A 292 5.82 -2.38 -23.83
N MET A 293 5.01 -1.37 -23.46
CA MET A 293 3.68 -1.10 -24.03
C MET A 293 3.74 -0.23 -25.30
N GLN A 294 4.93 0.19 -25.75
CA GLN A 294 5.13 1.14 -26.84
C GLN A 294 4.39 2.49 -26.61
N LEU A 295 4.30 2.91 -25.34
CA LEU A 295 3.61 4.12 -24.90
C LEU A 295 4.62 5.22 -24.57
N SER A 296 4.48 6.40 -25.19
CA SER A 296 5.27 7.58 -24.85
C SER A 296 4.63 8.33 -23.68
N LEU A 297 5.44 8.65 -22.65
CA LEU A 297 5.04 9.43 -21.49
C LEU A 297 5.91 10.68 -21.33
N PRO A 298 5.74 11.71 -22.19
CA PRO A 298 6.65 12.87 -22.23
C PRO A 298 6.68 13.65 -20.91
N GLY A 299 5.55 13.81 -20.22
CA GLY A 299 5.49 14.49 -18.92
C GLY A 299 6.28 13.75 -17.83
N LEU A 300 6.17 12.41 -17.77
CA LEU A 300 6.94 11.59 -16.83
C LEU A 300 8.45 11.63 -17.15
N SER A 301 8.81 11.57 -18.45
CA SER A 301 10.20 11.64 -18.90
C SER A 301 10.84 12.98 -18.53
N GLN A 302 10.11 14.09 -18.72
CA GLN A 302 10.57 15.41 -18.34
C GLN A 302 10.75 15.54 -16.83
N ALA A 303 9.76 15.10 -16.05
CA ALA A 303 9.87 15.10 -14.59
C ALA A 303 11.10 14.31 -14.13
N LYS A 304 11.26 13.07 -14.64
CA LYS A 304 12.42 12.23 -14.30
C LYS A 304 13.75 12.90 -14.61
N ALA A 305 13.88 13.54 -15.77
CA ALA A 305 15.11 14.24 -16.14
C ALA A 305 15.48 15.37 -15.15
N LEU A 306 14.49 16.09 -14.62
CA LEU A 306 14.71 17.08 -13.57
C LEU A 306 15.20 16.44 -12.27
N TYR A 307 14.56 15.36 -11.85
CA TYR A 307 14.96 14.61 -10.66
C TYR A 307 16.36 14.00 -10.80
N ASP A 308 16.71 13.43 -11.96
CA ASP A 308 18.04 12.86 -12.23
C ASP A 308 19.15 13.90 -12.06
N ARG A 309 18.92 15.14 -12.50
CA ARG A 309 19.87 16.25 -12.28
C ARG A 309 20.07 16.52 -10.78
N LEU A 310 18.99 16.52 -10.00
CA LEU A 310 19.06 16.74 -8.55
C LEU A 310 19.71 15.55 -7.84
N MET A 311 19.46 14.33 -8.29
CA MET A 311 20.15 13.13 -7.79
C MET A 311 21.66 13.25 -7.96
N ALA A 312 22.13 13.70 -9.14
CA ALA A 312 23.55 13.94 -9.41
C ALA A 312 24.15 15.04 -8.50
N GLN A 313 23.34 15.95 -7.99
CA GLN A 313 23.73 17.00 -7.04
C GLN A 313 23.64 16.55 -5.56
N GLY A 314 23.31 15.28 -5.28
CA GLY A 314 23.27 14.73 -3.93
C GLY A 314 21.93 14.90 -3.17
N TYR A 315 20.85 15.29 -3.85
CA TYR A 315 19.54 15.50 -3.22
C TYR A 315 18.75 14.21 -2.98
N GLY A 316 19.28 13.02 -3.29
CA GLY A 316 18.55 11.76 -3.24
C GLY A 316 17.86 11.45 -1.91
N ARG A 317 18.44 11.89 -0.79
CA ARG A 317 17.89 11.72 0.56
C ARG A 317 16.93 12.82 1.01
N ARG A 318 16.65 13.80 0.17
CA ARG A 318 15.64 14.84 0.41
C ARG A 318 14.24 14.35 -0.02
N GLY A 319 13.22 15.07 0.43
CA GLY A 319 11.85 14.87 -0.01
C GLY A 319 11.66 15.18 -1.50
N THR A 320 10.67 14.56 -2.13
CA THR A 320 10.35 14.80 -3.55
C THR A 320 10.08 16.26 -3.89
N GLN A 321 9.61 17.05 -2.91
CA GLN A 321 9.37 18.49 -3.05
C GLN A 321 10.66 19.31 -3.25
N ALA A 322 11.83 18.76 -2.99
CA ALA A 322 13.10 19.39 -3.32
C ALA A 322 13.28 19.57 -4.85
N LEU A 323 12.34 19.07 -5.67
CA LEU A 323 12.25 19.35 -7.09
C LEU A 323 12.25 20.86 -7.38
N LEU A 324 11.74 21.69 -6.47
CA LEU A 324 11.82 23.16 -6.63
C LEU A 324 13.23 23.64 -6.94
N ARG A 325 14.27 23.00 -6.39
CA ARG A 325 15.68 23.36 -6.64
C ARG A 325 16.12 23.22 -8.10
N ALA A 326 15.35 22.56 -8.94
CA ALA A 326 15.61 22.49 -10.37
C ALA A 326 15.27 23.81 -11.12
N TYR A 327 14.60 24.76 -10.45
CA TYR A 327 14.14 26.04 -10.97
C TYR A 327 14.84 27.26 -10.32
N ASP A 328 15.80 27.01 -9.43
CA ASP A 328 16.64 28.07 -8.79
C ASP A 328 17.56 28.77 -9.80
#